data_383ff2b5ea69b65ba951da355a8b619e
#
_entry.id   383ff2b5ea69b65ba951da355a8b619e
#
_cell.length_a   1.000
_cell.length_b   1.000
_cell.length_c   1.000
_cell.angle_alpha   90.00
_cell.angle_beta   90.00
_cell.angle_gamma   90.00
#
_symmetry.space_group_name_H-M   'P 1'
#
loop_
_entity.id
_entity.type
_entity.pdbx_description
1 polymer ?
#
loop_
_entity_poly.entity_id
_entity_poly.type
_entity_poly.pdbx_seq_one_letter_code
_entity_poly.pdbx_strand_id
1 'polypeptide(L)'
;LSAEKQTPVLRSSWDLGFYCGADFRVVLNNGSVAGAKVLAANSLADVTAADTIGLTLNTSQFNPLPADLAYFDNIAGDLTKTVIPAISATDADNKVIILNRGTGGGIAARPWVKLRVLRNAAGGYTLQYAGIQETSFRILNIAKDASYNFKTVSIDNGIVDAQPEKAQWDLVWSYSVFESNFGAGPVPYNFSDLIAINYLAGVTVGTKIYASAAAATAAFANFNKDSVAATTFSSSRWAIGSSWRSTQPATGARQDRFFVIKDPAGNYYKLKCESMGIGTDGGTRGKPAFKYSLIQ
;
A
#
# COMPACT_ATOMS: atom_id res chain seq x y z
N LEU A 1 16.34 -4.95 3.16
CA LEU A 1 17.20 -6.11 2.83
C LEU A 1 18.50 -6.06 3.63
N SER A 2 19.15 -4.91 3.73
CA SER A 2 20.42 -4.74 4.46
C SER A 2 20.32 -5.14 5.94
N ALA A 3 19.17 -4.94 6.57
CA ALA A 3 18.95 -5.26 7.97
C ALA A 3 18.60 -6.74 8.22
N GLU A 4 18.40 -7.53 7.16
CA GLU A 4 17.94 -8.94 7.21
C GLU A 4 16.71 -9.16 8.11
N LYS A 5 15.85 -8.13 8.19
CA LYS A 5 14.76 -8.07 9.14
C LYS A 5 13.41 -8.22 8.44
N GLN A 6 12.52 -8.98 9.05
CA GLN A 6 11.12 -9.06 8.69
C GLN A 6 10.27 -8.50 9.83
N THR A 7 9.34 -7.61 9.50
CA THR A 7 8.41 -7.02 10.47
C THR A 7 6.99 -7.35 10.03
N PRO A 8 6.34 -8.35 10.67
CA PRO A 8 4.94 -8.64 10.37
C PRO A 8 4.04 -7.54 10.95
N VAL A 9 3.08 -7.09 10.16
CA VAL A 9 2.09 -6.08 10.54
C VAL A 9 0.71 -6.60 10.21
N LEU A 10 -0.20 -6.58 11.18
CA LEU A 10 -1.60 -6.90 10.94
C LEU A 10 -2.21 -5.84 10.02
N ARG A 11 -2.81 -6.25 8.89
CA ARG A 11 -3.41 -5.31 7.92
C ARG A 11 -4.55 -4.48 8.52
N SER A 12 -5.21 -4.98 9.59
CA SER A 12 -6.27 -4.27 10.31
C SER A 12 -5.76 -3.37 11.45
N SER A 13 -4.45 -3.31 11.71
CA SER A 13 -3.91 -2.57 12.86
C SER A 13 -3.89 -1.06 12.67
N TRP A 14 -4.11 -0.57 11.46
CA TRP A 14 -4.14 0.86 11.13
C TRP A 14 -5.22 1.15 10.08
N ASP A 15 -5.60 2.41 9.93
CA ASP A 15 -6.64 2.85 9.00
C ASP A 15 -6.17 3.96 8.06
N LEU A 16 -5.38 4.90 8.56
CA LEU A 16 -4.90 6.08 7.82
C LEU A 16 -3.39 6.25 7.96
N GLY A 17 -2.74 6.70 6.89
CA GLY A 17 -1.34 7.10 6.88
C GLY A 17 -1.19 8.60 6.63
N PHE A 18 -0.53 9.31 7.53
CA PHE A 18 -0.29 10.76 7.47
C PHE A 18 1.11 11.00 6.93
N TYR A 19 1.24 11.59 5.75
CA TYR A 19 2.50 11.77 5.06
C TYR A 19 3.43 12.72 5.82
N CYS A 20 4.67 12.28 6.01
CA CYS A 20 5.69 13.01 6.76
C CYS A 20 6.64 13.86 5.90
N GLY A 21 6.44 13.89 4.58
CA GLY A 21 7.18 14.77 3.68
C GLY A 21 6.66 16.20 3.68
N ALA A 22 7.07 17.01 2.68
CA ALA A 22 6.73 18.42 2.61
C ALA A 22 5.22 18.68 2.51
N ASP A 23 4.51 17.91 1.70
CA ASP A 23 3.08 18.07 1.48
C ASP A 23 2.23 17.54 2.65
N PHE A 24 0.98 18.01 2.72
CA PHE A 24 -0.01 17.53 3.68
C PHE A 24 -0.98 16.57 2.98
N ARG A 25 -0.68 15.28 3.04
CA ARG A 25 -1.43 14.20 2.40
C ARG A 25 -1.80 13.12 3.42
N VAL A 26 -2.95 12.52 3.19
CA VAL A 26 -3.43 11.38 3.98
C VAL A 26 -3.79 10.27 3.02
N VAL A 27 -3.35 9.06 3.33
CA VAL A 27 -3.62 7.86 2.54
C VAL A 27 -4.48 6.87 3.33
N LEU A 28 -5.29 6.12 2.60
CA LEU A 28 -6.11 5.05 3.14
C LEU A 28 -5.28 3.76 3.30
N ASN A 29 -5.70 2.89 4.22
CA ASN A 29 -5.12 1.56 4.34
C ASN A 29 -5.53 0.67 3.15
N ASN A 30 -4.68 0.65 2.14
CA ASN A 30 -4.90 -0.13 0.93
C ASN A 30 -4.83 -1.65 1.20
N GLY A 31 -4.10 -2.08 2.24
CA GLY A 31 -4.00 -3.48 2.66
C GLY A 31 -5.28 -4.04 3.28
N SER A 32 -6.16 -3.21 3.81
CA SER A 32 -7.50 -3.57 4.25
C SER A 32 -8.58 -3.33 3.18
N VAL A 33 -8.23 -2.74 2.04
CA VAL A 33 -9.20 -2.27 1.02
C VAL A 33 -10.13 -1.20 1.60
N ALA A 34 -9.57 -0.28 2.38
CA ALA A 34 -10.31 0.85 2.90
C ALA A 34 -10.73 1.78 1.75
N GLY A 35 -11.98 2.20 1.75
CA GLY A 35 -12.53 3.13 0.76
C GLY A 35 -13.17 4.34 1.44
N ALA A 36 -13.11 5.49 0.78
CA ALA A 36 -13.63 6.72 1.35
C ALA A 36 -14.39 7.59 0.35
N LYS A 37 -15.17 8.52 0.88
CA LYS A 37 -15.88 9.55 0.11
C LYS A 37 -15.80 10.89 0.83
N VAL A 38 -15.41 11.92 0.10
CA VAL A 38 -15.45 13.31 0.57
C VAL A 38 -16.86 13.86 0.38
N LEU A 39 -17.38 14.50 1.42
CA LEU A 39 -18.69 15.17 1.41
C LEU A 39 -18.53 16.69 1.22
N ALA A 40 -19.63 17.41 1.07
CA ALA A 40 -19.61 18.87 1.03
C ALA A 40 -19.53 19.51 2.43
N ALA A 41 -19.87 18.75 3.49
CA ALA A 41 -19.93 19.21 4.87
C ALA A 41 -18.54 19.64 5.41
N ASN A 42 -18.54 20.65 6.27
CA ASN A 42 -17.36 21.17 6.98
C ASN A 42 -17.35 20.81 8.47
N SER A 43 -18.43 20.25 8.98
CA SER A 43 -18.58 19.85 10.38
C SER A 43 -18.98 18.39 10.48
N LEU A 44 -18.35 17.65 11.38
CA LEU A 44 -18.75 16.26 11.67
C LEU A 44 -20.19 16.16 12.21
N ALA A 45 -20.69 17.22 12.85
CA ALA A 45 -22.06 17.27 13.36
C ALA A 45 -23.11 17.25 12.24
N ASP A 46 -22.75 17.74 11.04
CA ASP A 46 -23.67 17.79 9.89
C ASP A 46 -23.80 16.44 9.17
N VAL A 47 -22.98 15.44 9.52
CA VAL A 47 -22.95 14.13 8.86
C VAL A 47 -23.58 13.07 9.75
N THR A 48 -24.53 12.35 9.18
CA THR A 48 -25.36 11.35 9.87
C THR A 48 -25.37 10.02 9.11
N ALA A 49 -26.13 9.04 9.60
CA ALA A 49 -26.31 7.78 8.90
C ALA A 49 -26.99 7.94 7.52
N ALA A 50 -27.78 9.01 7.32
CA ALA A 50 -28.39 9.29 6.02
C ALA A 50 -27.36 9.52 4.89
N ASP A 51 -26.20 10.07 5.24
CA ASP A 51 -25.11 10.33 4.28
C ASP A 51 -24.39 9.07 3.82
N THR A 52 -24.66 7.92 4.44
CA THR A 52 -24.11 6.62 4.05
C THR A 52 -25.01 5.82 3.11
N ILE A 53 -26.27 6.25 2.94
CA ILE A 53 -27.25 5.53 2.13
C ILE A 53 -26.76 5.45 0.67
N GLY A 54 -26.76 4.23 0.11
CA GLY A 54 -26.33 3.97 -1.25
C GLY A 54 -24.79 3.94 -1.45
N LEU A 55 -24.00 4.17 -0.40
CA LEU A 55 -22.55 4.04 -0.47
C LEU A 55 -22.12 2.60 -0.20
N THR A 56 -21.14 2.12 -0.98
CA THR A 56 -20.45 0.85 -0.73
C THR A 56 -19.04 1.09 -0.21
N LEU A 57 -18.35 2.09 -0.76
CA LEU A 57 -16.94 2.45 -0.47
C LEU A 57 -16.04 1.21 -0.43
N ASN A 58 -16.21 0.35 -1.41
CA ASN A 58 -15.54 -0.93 -1.54
C ASN A 58 -15.49 -1.32 -3.02
N THR A 59 -14.79 -2.40 -3.35
CA THR A 59 -14.82 -3.02 -4.67
C THR A 59 -15.15 -4.50 -4.55
N SER A 60 -15.90 -5.01 -5.51
CA SER A 60 -16.21 -6.44 -5.62
C SER A 60 -15.03 -7.20 -6.20
N GLN A 61 -14.67 -8.33 -5.60
CA GLN A 61 -13.67 -9.24 -6.18
C GLN A 61 -14.20 -9.98 -7.42
N PHE A 62 -15.52 -10.18 -7.50
CA PHE A 62 -16.16 -10.94 -8.59
C PHE A 62 -16.71 -10.04 -9.70
N ASN A 63 -17.07 -8.80 -9.38
CA ASN A 63 -17.61 -7.84 -10.33
C ASN A 63 -17.12 -6.43 -9.98
N PRO A 64 -15.82 -6.13 -10.14
CA PRO A 64 -15.28 -4.80 -9.89
C PRO A 64 -15.76 -3.83 -10.98
N LEU A 65 -16.10 -2.61 -10.58
CA LEU A 65 -16.59 -1.56 -11.48
C LEU A 65 -15.54 -0.44 -11.64
N PRO A 66 -15.38 0.15 -12.84
CA PRO A 66 -14.50 1.30 -13.02
C PRO A 66 -14.83 2.48 -12.08
N ALA A 67 -16.12 2.67 -11.78
CA ALA A 67 -16.58 3.73 -10.88
C ALA A 67 -16.06 3.57 -9.43
N ASP A 68 -15.74 2.34 -9.01
CA ASP A 68 -15.22 2.07 -7.66
C ASP A 68 -13.82 2.64 -7.46
N LEU A 69 -13.07 2.95 -8.55
CA LEU A 69 -11.75 3.61 -8.46
C LEU A 69 -11.82 4.94 -7.69
N ALA A 70 -12.97 5.62 -7.73
CA ALA A 70 -13.16 6.88 -7.01
C ALA A 70 -13.13 6.74 -5.47
N TYR A 71 -13.22 5.53 -4.94
CA TYR A 71 -13.19 5.27 -3.49
C TYR A 71 -11.79 5.04 -2.94
N PHE A 72 -10.79 4.87 -3.83
CA PHE A 72 -9.43 4.47 -3.45
C PHE A 72 -8.41 5.52 -3.85
N ASP A 73 -7.34 5.63 -3.06
CA ASP A 73 -6.18 6.40 -3.45
C ASP A 73 -5.60 5.85 -4.76
N ASN A 74 -4.89 6.71 -5.51
CA ASN A 74 -4.24 6.29 -6.73
C ASN A 74 -3.41 5.01 -6.51
N ILE A 75 -3.74 3.96 -7.23
CA ILE A 75 -3.19 2.62 -7.02
C ILE A 75 -1.68 2.58 -7.31
N ALA A 76 -1.20 3.41 -8.23
CA ALA A 76 0.23 3.56 -8.51
C ALA A 76 1.01 4.30 -7.40
N GLY A 77 0.29 4.89 -6.42
CA GLY A 77 0.89 5.58 -5.28
C GLY A 77 1.17 7.06 -5.50
N ASP A 78 0.55 7.68 -6.52
CA ASP A 78 0.63 9.12 -6.74
C ASP A 78 -0.09 9.87 -5.60
N LEU A 79 0.69 10.47 -4.69
CA LEU A 79 0.17 11.20 -3.53
C LEU A 79 -0.60 12.46 -3.91
N THR A 80 -0.51 12.94 -5.16
CA THR A 80 -1.32 14.07 -5.63
C THR A 80 -2.77 13.67 -5.94
N LYS A 81 -3.04 12.36 -6.01
CA LYS A 81 -4.32 11.75 -6.38
C LYS A 81 -4.86 10.84 -5.27
N THR A 82 -4.82 11.30 -4.04
CA THR A 82 -5.46 10.64 -2.89
C THR A 82 -6.96 10.96 -2.85
N VAL A 83 -7.80 10.02 -2.35
CA VAL A 83 -9.24 10.28 -2.14
C VAL A 83 -9.45 11.46 -1.20
N ILE A 84 -8.70 11.49 -0.10
CA ILE A 84 -8.64 12.66 0.78
C ILE A 84 -7.77 13.71 0.08
N PRO A 85 -8.31 14.87 -0.32
CA PRO A 85 -7.54 15.90 -1.00
C PRO A 85 -6.36 16.39 -0.15
N ALA A 86 -5.45 17.13 -0.78
CA ALA A 86 -4.41 17.83 -0.04
C ALA A 86 -5.04 18.65 1.10
N ILE A 87 -4.51 18.50 2.31
CA ILE A 87 -5.06 19.23 3.46
C ILE A 87 -4.71 20.70 3.30
N SER A 88 -5.75 21.53 3.13
CA SER A 88 -5.61 22.98 2.99
C SER A 88 -5.13 23.64 4.27
N ALA A 89 -4.42 24.75 4.14
CA ALA A 89 -4.12 25.63 5.27
C ALA A 89 -5.36 26.40 5.76
N THR A 90 -6.38 26.51 4.90
CA THR A 90 -7.69 27.11 5.24
C THR A 90 -8.62 26.01 5.71
N ASP A 91 -8.97 26.01 6.98
CA ASP A 91 -9.79 24.95 7.60
C ASP A 91 -11.11 24.72 6.88
N ALA A 92 -11.77 25.77 6.37
CA ALA A 92 -13.07 25.67 5.69
C ALA A 92 -13.02 24.85 4.39
N ASP A 93 -11.82 24.69 3.77
CA ASP A 93 -11.64 23.90 2.55
C ASP A 93 -11.59 22.38 2.85
N ASN A 94 -11.18 22.03 4.07
CA ASN A 94 -11.07 20.64 4.49
C ASN A 94 -12.45 20.09 4.84
N LYS A 95 -12.91 19.17 4.04
CA LYS A 95 -14.27 18.60 4.11
C LYS A 95 -14.32 17.36 5.00
N VAL A 96 -15.54 16.98 5.39
CA VAL A 96 -15.79 15.72 6.10
C VAL A 96 -15.68 14.55 5.11
N ILE A 97 -15.11 13.48 5.58
CA ILE A 97 -14.90 12.23 4.85
C ILE A 97 -15.65 11.11 5.57
N ILE A 98 -16.36 10.27 4.83
CA ILE A 98 -16.85 8.97 5.31
C ILE A 98 -15.79 7.93 4.91
N LEU A 99 -15.37 7.12 5.86
CA LEU A 99 -14.40 6.05 5.71
C LEU A 99 -15.06 4.70 6.00
N ASN A 100 -15.04 3.80 5.00
CA ASN A 100 -15.16 2.36 5.19
C ASN A 100 -13.75 1.81 5.45
N ARG A 101 -13.54 1.21 6.61
CA ARG A 101 -12.22 0.73 7.07
C ARG A 101 -11.73 -0.53 6.34
N GLY A 102 -12.56 -1.06 5.42
CA GLY A 102 -12.26 -2.18 4.56
C GLY A 102 -12.35 -3.56 5.22
N THR A 103 -12.56 -4.57 4.37
CA THR A 103 -12.69 -6.00 4.74
C THR A 103 -11.79 -6.89 3.88
N GLY A 104 -10.83 -6.29 3.19
CA GLY A 104 -9.97 -6.99 2.22
C GLY A 104 -9.22 -8.18 2.81
N GLY A 105 -9.23 -9.30 2.07
CA GLY A 105 -8.51 -10.51 2.46
C GLY A 105 -9.01 -11.13 3.77
N GLY A 106 -10.32 -11.05 4.05
CA GLY A 106 -10.94 -11.70 5.21
C GLY A 106 -10.84 -10.91 6.52
N ILE A 107 -10.51 -9.62 6.48
CA ILE A 107 -10.63 -8.75 7.64
C ILE A 107 -12.11 -8.60 8.00
N ALA A 108 -12.46 -8.80 9.27
CA ALA A 108 -13.83 -8.59 9.75
C ALA A 108 -14.29 -7.15 9.52
N ALA A 109 -15.55 -6.97 9.18
CA ALA A 109 -16.14 -5.64 9.01
C ALA A 109 -16.03 -4.83 10.31
N ARG A 110 -15.62 -3.58 10.18
CA ARG A 110 -15.49 -2.62 11.27
C ARG A 110 -16.46 -1.46 11.03
N PRO A 111 -16.97 -0.80 12.10
CA PRO A 111 -17.86 0.34 11.93
C PRO A 111 -17.24 1.42 11.03
N TRP A 112 -18.04 1.98 10.15
CA TRP A 112 -17.66 3.15 9.37
C TRP A 112 -17.53 4.37 10.28
N VAL A 113 -16.67 5.28 9.87
CA VAL A 113 -16.42 6.51 10.62
C VAL A 113 -16.54 7.73 9.73
N LYS A 114 -16.89 8.86 10.32
CA LYS A 114 -16.75 10.19 9.74
C LYS A 114 -15.52 10.85 10.32
N LEU A 115 -14.76 11.53 9.49
CA LEU A 115 -13.54 12.18 9.90
C LEU A 115 -13.28 13.48 9.14
N ARG A 116 -12.45 14.33 9.72
CA ARG A 116 -11.97 15.56 9.10
C ARG A 116 -10.51 15.75 9.48
N VAL A 117 -9.69 16.17 8.55
CA VAL A 117 -8.27 16.43 8.79
C VAL A 117 -7.97 17.89 8.58
N LEU A 118 -7.24 18.49 9.50
CA LEU A 118 -6.78 19.87 9.47
C LEU A 118 -5.26 19.91 9.60
N ARG A 119 -4.64 21.04 9.25
CA ARG A 119 -3.26 21.29 9.65
C ARG A 119 -3.25 21.86 11.07
N ASN A 120 -2.24 21.53 11.87
CA ASN A 120 -2.07 22.12 13.19
C ASN A 120 -0.92 23.14 13.21
N ALA A 121 -0.90 23.99 14.23
CA ALA A 121 0.09 25.03 14.39
C ALA A 121 1.53 24.50 14.57
N ALA A 122 1.70 23.24 14.95
CA ALA A 122 3.00 22.59 15.09
C ALA A 122 3.55 22.03 13.75
N GLY A 123 2.89 22.30 12.62
CA GLY A 123 3.31 21.82 11.30
C GLY A 123 2.92 20.37 11.01
N GLY A 124 2.08 19.77 11.84
CA GLY A 124 1.50 18.41 11.66
C GLY A 124 0.03 18.46 11.30
N TYR A 125 -0.69 17.42 11.69
CA TYR A 125 -2.11 17.24 11.41
C TYR A 125 -2.94 17.20 12.69
N THR A 126 -4.19 17.62 12.59
CA THR A 126 -5.25 17.35 13.56
C THR A 126 -6.30 16.48 12.89
N LEU A 127 -6.50 15.27 13.37
CA LEU A 127 -7.58 14.37 12.96
C LEU A 127 -8.74 14.54 13.94
N GLN A 128 -9.91 14.91 13.42
CA GLN A 128 -11.19 14.86 14.10
C GLN A 128 -11.96 13.65 13.58
N TYR A 129 -12.52 12.80 14.43
CA TYR A 129 -13.22 11.60 13.99
C TYR A 129 -14.27 11.10 14.99
N ALA A 130 -15.28 10.43 14.48
CA ALA A 130 -16.37 9.84 15.24
C ALA A 130 -16.97 8.65 14.48
N GLY A 131 -17.70 7.79 15.17
CA GLY A 131 -18.62 6.87 14.53
C GLY A 131 -19.71 7.65 13.76
N ILE A 132 -20.29 7.04 12.72
CA ILE A 132 -21.25 7.75 11.85
C ILE A 132 -22.42 8.37 12.64
N GLN A 133 -22.91 7.67 13.66
CA GLN A 133 -24.06 8.12 14.47
C GLN A 133 -23.65 8.92 15.72
N GLU A 134 -22.35 9.00 16.03
CA GLU A 134 -21.89 9.75 17.20
C GLU A 134 -22.00 11.26 16.96
N THR A 135 -22.45 11.98 17.98
CA THR A 135 -22.60 13.45 17.97
C THR A 135 -21.36 14.16 18.55
N SER A 136 -20.59 13.46 19.38
CA SER A 136 -19.29 13.93 19.88
C SER A 136 -18.17 13.30 19.06
N PHE A 137 -17.07 14.02 18.88
CA PHE A 137 -15.91 13.53 18.14
C PHE A 137 -14.64 13.60 18.98
N ARG A 138 -13.73 12.70 18.63
CA ARG A 138 -12.37 12.62 19.20
C ARG A 138 -11.42 13.48 18.37
N ILE A 139 -10.38 13.98 19.02
CA ILE A 139 -9.31 14.77 18.38
C ILE A 139 -7.99 14.07 18.64
N LEU A 140 -7.18 13.90 17.58
CA LEU A 140 -5.85 13.36 17.65
C LEU A 140 -4.90 14.27 16.88
N ASN A 141 -3.82 14.72 17.54
CA ASN A 141 -2.75 15.48 16.89
C ASN A 141 -1.65 14.51 16.44
N ILE A 142 -1.23 14.63 15.18
CA ILE A 142 -0.21 13.79 14.56
C ILE A 142 0.94 14.69 14.11
N ALA A 143 2.09 14.52 14.73
CA ALA A 143 3.32 15.20 14.31
C ALA A 143 3.89 14.52 13.06
N LYS A 144 4.46 15.31 12.15
CA LYS A 144 5.30 14.77 11.09
C LYS A 144 6.66 14.38 11.68
N ASP A 145 7.17 13.25 11.21
CA ASP A 145 8.49 12.73 11.56
C ASP A 145 9.23 12.36 10.27
N ALA A 146 10.28 13.10 9.96
CA ALA A 146 11.05 12.95 8.73
C ALA A 146 11.72 11.55 8.57
N SER A 147 11.81 10.78 9.64
CA SER A 147 12.32 9.40 9.61
C SER A 147 11.34 8.42 8.97
N TYR A 148 10.05 8.79 8.84
CA TYR A 148 9.00 7.94 8.28
C TYR A 148 8.49 8.49 6.93
N ASN A 149 7.93 7.62 6.09
CA ASN A 149 7.09 8.09 4.99
C ASN A 149 5.72 8.55 5.52
N PHE A 150 5.15 7.77 6.43
CA PHE A 150 3.85 8.04 7.05
C PHE A 150 3.87 7.75 8.55
N LYS A 151 3.21 8.59 9.34
CA LYS A 151 2.73 8.19 10.66
C LYS A 151 1.37 7.53 10.49
N THR A 152 1.21 6.34 11.04
CA THR A 152 0.00 5.55 10.88
C THR A 152 -0.92 5.68 12.07
N VAL A 153 -2.23 5.71 11.81
CA VAL A 153 -3.28 5.87 12.81
C VAL A 153 -4.30 4.75 12.68
N SER A 154 -4.63 4.16 13.81
CA SER A 154 -5.81 3.32 14.01
C SER A 154 -6.93 4.17 14.59
N ILE A 155 -8.14 4.07 14.05
CA ILE A 155 -9.32 4.72 14.61
C ILE A 155 -9.60 4.26 16.05
N ASP A 156 -9.23 3.01 16.37
CA ASP A 156 -9.48 2.42 17.68
C ASP A 156 -8.36 2.72 18.70
N ASN A 157 -7.09 2.78 18.23
CA ASN A 157 -5.91 2.79 19.11
C ASN A 157 -5.05 4.08 19.00
N GLY A 158 -5.47 5.06 18.19
CA GLY A 158 -4.67 6.28 17.98
C GLY A 158 -3.45 6.05 17.09
N ILE A 159 -2.33 6.71 17.40
CA ILE A 159 -1.08 6.55 16.64
C ILE A 159 -0.52 5.13 16.87
N VAL A 160 -0.15 4.44 15.80
CA VAL A 160 0.36 3.07 15.82
C VAL A 160 1.60 2.95 14.91
N ASP A 161 2.49 2.03 15.23
CA ASP A 161 3.71 1.79 14.46
C ASP A 161 3.49 0.66 13.42
N ALA A 162 2.66 0.93 12.41
CA ALA A 162 2.40 -0.03 11.33
C ALA A 162 3.41 0.08 10.17
N GLN A 163 4.23 1.11 10.14
CA GLN A 163 5.30 1.27 9.16
C GLN A 163 6.62 1.51 9.87
N PRO A 164 7.70 0.75 9.57
CA PRO A 164 9.04 1.06 10.05
C PRO A 164 9.53 2.42 9.50
N GLU A 165 10.59 2.97 10.10
CA GLU A 165 11.29 4.12 9.53
C GLU A 165 11.64 3.87 8.06
N LYS A 166 11.55 4.90 7.23
CA LYS A 166 11.67 4.77 5.77
C LYS A 166 13.00 4.16 5.30
N ALA A 167 14.07 4.30 6.10
CA ALA A 167 15.37 3.69 5.82
C ALA A 167 15.49 2.22 6.27
N GLN A 168 14.47 1.69 6.96
CA GLN A 168 14.51 0.37 7.58
C GLN A 168 13.71 -0.69 6.79
N TRP A 169 13.15 -0.34 5.64
CA TRP A 169 12.42 -1.29 4.82
C TRP A 169 12.52 -0.97 3.33
N ASP A 170 12.54 -2.01 2.51
CA ASP A 170 12.64 -1.91 1.05
C ASP A 170 11.39 -2.44 0.35
N LEU A 171 10.85 -3.54 0.86
CA LEU A 171 9.75 -4.27 0.23
C LEU A 171 8.66 -4.58 1.25
N VAL A 172 7.41 -4.59 0.79
CA VAL A 172 6.27 -5.11 1.54
C VAL A 172 5.51 -6.11 0.69
N TRP A 173 5.34 -7.33 1.20
CA TRP A 173 4.43 -8.33 0.66
C TRP A 173 3.08 -8.21 1.37
N SER A 174 2.00 -8.03 0.61
CA SER A 174 0.69 -7.76 1.18
C SER A 174 -0.45 -8.12 0.23
N TYR A 175 -1.65 -8.13 0.78
CA TYR A 175 -2.91 -7.96 0.08
C TYR A 175 -3.13 -6.47 -0.18
N SER A 176 -3.68 -6.10 -1.34
CA SER A 176 -3.93 -4.68 -1.67
C SER A 176 -4.97 -4.54 -2.77
N VAL A 177 -5.52 -3.36 -2.91
CA VAL A 177 -6.18 -2.95 -4.16
C VAL A 177 -5.11 -2.79 -5.24
N PHE A 178 -5.36 -3.37 -6.40
CA PHE A 178 -4.49 -3.30 -7.56
C PHE A 178 -5.33 -2.95 -8.80
N GLU A 179 -4.77 -2.20 -9.73
CA GLU A 179 -5.47 -1.90 -10.97
C GLU A 179 -5.40 -3.12 -11.90
N SER A 180 -6.56 -3.57 -12.37
CA SER A 180 -6.71 -4.65 -13.33
C SER A 180 -7.61 -4.20 -14.48
N ASN A 181 -7.52 -4.90 -15.60
CA ASN A 181 -8.38 -4.67 -16.76
C ASN A 181 -8.88 -6.01 -17.29
N PHE A 182 -10.18 -6.21 -17.25
CA PHE A 182 -10.86 -7.41 -17.74
C PHE A 182 -11.56 -7.18 -19.09
N GLY A 183 -11.13 -6.16 -19.85
CA GLY A 183 -11.64 -5.83 -21.18
C GLY A 183 -12.60 -4.63 -21.24
N ALA A 184 -13.11 -4.17 -20.09
CA ALA A 184 -14.03 -3.01 -20.00
C ALA A 184 -13.38 -1.74 -19.46
N GLY A 185 -12.03 -1.69 -19.40
CA GLY A 185 -11.28 -0.58 -18.84
C GLY A 185 -10.68 -0.92 -17.46
N PRO A 186 -9.94 0.03 -16.84
CA PRO A 186 -9.32 -0.19 -15.56
C PRO A 186 -10.36 -0.27 -14.44
N VAL A 187 -10.15 -1.22 -13.53
CA VAL A 187 -10.99 -1.43 -12.35
C VAL A 187 -10.11 -1.66 -11.11
N PRO A 188 -10.57 -1.28 -9.91
CA PRO A 188 -9.89 -1.67 -8.68
C PRO A 188 -10.18 -3.15 -8.39
N TYR A 189 -9.14 -3.94 -8.26
CA TYR A 189 -9.27 -5.36 -7.99
C TYR A 189 -8.51 -5.75 -6.74
N ASN A 190 -9.12 -6.60 -5.92
CA ASN A 190 -8.51 -7.08 -4.69
C ASN A 190 -7.49 -8.18 -4.97
N PHE A 191 -6.22 -7.87 -4.82
CA PHE A 191 -5.11 -8.76 -5.14
C PHE A 191 -4.39 -9.25 -3.89
N SER A 192 -4.23 -10.56 -3.77
CA SER A 192 -3.32 -11.17 -2.81
C SER A 192 -1.90 -11.25 -3.35
N ASP A 193 -0.93 -11.39 -2.46
CA ASP A 193 0.46 -11.70 -2.81
C ASP A 193 1.09 -10.65 -3.75
N LEU A 194 0.84 -9.38 -3.46
CA LEU A 194 1.53 -8.27 -4.11
C LEU A 194 2.81 -7.92 -3.36
N ILE A 195 3.85 -7.55 -4.10
CA ILE A 195 5.05 -6.96 -3.53
C ILE A 195 5.15 -5.53 -4.01
N ALA A 196 5.00 -4.59 -3.09
CA ALA A 196 5.27 -3.18 -3.33
C ALA A 196 6.67 -2.81 -2.84
N ILE A 197 7.28 -1.81 -3.49
CA ILE A 197 8.59 -1.28 -3.09
C ILE A 197 8.42 0.02 -2.29
N ASN A 198 9.41 0.37 -1.51
CA ASN A 198 9.49 1.64 -0.80
C ASN A 198 9.94 2.78 -1.74
N TYR A 199 9.13 3.05 -2.77
CA TYR A 199 9.44 4.05 -3.80
C TYR A 199 9.62 5.46 -3.25
N LEU A 200 8.89 5.81 -2.17
CA LEU A 200 9.00 7.12 -1.50
C LEU A 200 10.35 7.32 -0.80
N ALA A 201 11.01 6.25 -0.41
CA ALA A 201 12.37 6.30 0.13
C ALA A 201 13.45 6.14 -0.96
N GLY A 202 13.06 5.99 -2.23
CA GLY A 202 14.00 5.88 -3.35
C GLY A 202 14.42 4.46 -3.71
N VAL A 203 13.74 3.43 -3.19
CA VAL A 203 13.95 2.05 -3.67
C VAL A 203 13.55 1.94 -5.13
N THR A 204 14.39 1.30 -5.93
CA THR A 204 14.10 1.00 -7.33
C THR A 204 14.39 -0.47 -7.65
N VAL A 205 13.69 -1.01 -8.66
CA VAL A 205 13.80 -2.43 -9.01
C VAL A 205 13.96 -2.63 -10.51
N GLY A 206 14.93 -3.45 -10.89
CA GLY A 206 15.08 -4.00 -12.23
C GLY A 206 14.62 -5.46 -12.28
N THR A 207 13.86 -5.84 -13.31
CA THR A 207 13.42 -7.22 -13.51
C THR A 207 14.26 -7.88 -14.59
N LYS A 208 14.78 -9.07 -14.31
CA LYS A 208 15.51 -9.92 -15.25
C LYS A 208 14.68 -11.17 -15.56
N ILE A 209 14.29 -11.35 -16.82
CA ILE A 209 13.44 -12.46 -17.30
C ILE A 209 14.27 -13.28 -18.31
N TYR A 210 14.14 -14.58 -18.22
CA TYR A 210 14.89 -15.56 -19.03
C TYR A 210 13.93 -16.56 -19.68
N ALA A 211 14.42 -17.26 -20.69
CA ALA A 211 13.63 -18.26 -21.42
C ALA A 211 13.27 -19.49 -20.59
N SER A 212 13.99 -19.74 -19.48
CA SER A 212 13.73 -20.91 -18.62
C SER A 212 14.17 -20.66 -17.17
N ALA A 213 13.67 -21.47 -16.26
CA ALA A 213 14.07 -21.49 -14.85
C ALA A 213 15.59 -21.82 -14.69
N ALA A 214 16.13 -22.72 -15.51
CA ALA A 214 17.54 -23.06 -15.48
C ALA A 214 18.43 -21.87 -15.90
N ALA A 215 18.04 -21.18 -16.97
CA ALA A 215 18.75 -19.97 -17.42
C ALA A 215 18.69 -18.84 -16.37
N ALA A 216 17.51 -18.62 -15.75
CA ALA A 216 17.37 -17.64 -14.68
C ALA A 216 18.22 -17.99 -13.45
N THR A 217 18.30 -19.26 -13.09
CA THR A 217 19.10 -19.72 -11.94
C THR A 217 20.60 -19.53 -12.19
N ALA A 218 21.10 -19.89 -13.39
CA ALA A 218 22.48 -19.68 -13.78
C ALA A 218 22.84 -18.17 -13.82
N ALA A 219 21.95 -17.36 -14.40
CA ALA A 219 22.13 -15.91 -14.44
C ALA A 219 22.11 -15.29 -13.04
N PHE A 220 21.21 -15.73 -12.15
CA PHE A 220 21.16 -15.26 -10.76
C PHE A 220 22.46 -15.58 -10.02
N ALA A 221 23.03 -16.78 -10.20
CA ALA A 221 24.29 -17.17 -9.57
C ALA A 221 25.44 -16.24 -10.00
N ASN A 222 25.54 -15.94 -11.30
CA ASN A 222 26.63 -15.17 -11.90
C ASN A 222 26.40 -13.64 -11.91
N PHE A 223 25.24 -13.16 -11.50
CA PHE A 223 24.91 -11.73 -11.53
C PHE A 223 25.75 -10.97 -10.48
N ASN A 224 26.57 -10.04 -10.94
CA ASN A 224 27.53 -9.28 -10.17
C ASN A 224 27.38 -7.77 -10.43
N LYS A 225 28.28 -6.95 -9.89
CA LYS A 225 28.25 -5.48 -10.01
C LYS A 225 28.33 -5.00 -11.47
N ASP A 226 29.12 -5.66 -12.32
CA ASP A 226 29.22 -5.27 -13.74
C ASP A 226 27.90 -5.48 -14.48
N SER A 227 27.10 -6.46 -14.05
CA SER A 227 25.78 -6.75 -14.60
C SER A 227 24.72 -5.68 -14.25
N VAL A 228 24.95 -4.87 -13.21
CA VAL A 228 24.03 -3.82 -12.77
C VAL A 228 23.93 -2.70 -13.81
N ALA A 229 25.02 -2.33 -14.47
CA ALA A 229 25.06 -1.26 -15.46
C ALA A 229 24.08 -1.50 -16.64
N ALA A 230 23.83 -2.77 -16.99
CA ALA A 230 22.87 -3.17 -18.04
C ALA A 230 21.45 -3.42 -17.50
N THR A 231 21.11 -2.93 -16.30
CA THR A 231 19.81 -3.10 -15.69
C THR A 231 19.00 -1.82 -15.74
N THR A 232 17.83 -1.88 -16.37
CA THR A 232 16.84 -0.79 -16.31
C THR A 232 16.06 -0.87 -15.01
N PHE A 233 16.07 0.21 -14.23
CA PHE A 233 15.38 0.30 -12.95
C PHE A 233 14.06 1.08 -13.07
N SER A 234 13.04 0.60 -12.38
CA SER A 234 11.74 1.26 -12.22
C SER A 234 11.57 1.72 -10.77
N SER A 235 11.06 2.95 -10.61
CA SER A 235 10.62 3.51 -9.33
C SER A 235 9.11 3.31 -9.08
N SER A 236 8.42 2.57 -9.95
CA SER A 236 6.99 2.27 -9.75
C SER A 236 6.79 1.53 -8.43
N ARG A 237 5.79 1.93 -7.65
CA ARG A 237 5.36 1.20 -6.44
C ARG A 237 5.22 -0.29 -6.69
N TRP A 238 4.76 -0.66 -7.88
CA TRP A 238 4.48 -2.03 -8.31
C TRP A 238 5.56 -2.61 -9.26
N ALA A 239 6.81 -2.16 -9.15
CA ALA A 239 7.90 -2.66 -9.98
C ALA A 239 8.06 -4.20 -9.90
N ILE A 240 7.68 -4.81 -8.78
CA ILE A 240 7.52 -6.26 -8.64
C ILE A 240 6.04 -6.63 -8.78
N GLY A 241 5.15 -6.01 -7.99
CA GLY A 241 3.70 -6.20 -8.05
C GLY A 241 3.29 -7.66 -7.92
N SER A 242 2.58 -8.17 -8.92
CA SER A 242 2.19 -9.58 -9.06
C SER A 242 3.10 -10.38 -10.00
N SER A 243 4.10 -9.75 -10.62
CA SER A 243 4.92 -10.36 -11.68
C SER A 243 5.79 -11.52 -11.19
N TRP A 244 6.04 -11.62 -9.89
CA TRP A 244 6.85 -12.67 -9.28
C TRP A 244 6.17 -14.05 -9.21
N ARG A 245 4.86 -14.12 -9.48
CA ARG A 245 4.06 -15.33 -9.28
C ARG A 245 3.00 -15.51 -10.38
N SER A 246 2.41 -16.70 -10.47
CA SER A 246 1.23 -16.98 -11.29
C SER A 246 0.23 -17.82 -10.53
N THR A 247 -1.04 -17.40 -10.58
CA THR A 247 -2.19 -18.12 -10.03
C THR A 247 -3.10 -18.66 -11.15
N GLN A 248 -2.89 -18.16 -12.38
CA GLN A 248 -3.57 -18.63 -13.60
C GLN A 248 -2.55 -18.58 -14.77
N PRO A 249 -1.98 -19.72 -15.21
CA PRO A 249 -2.06 -21.05 -14.56
C PRO A 249 -1.45 -21.05 -13.15
N ALA A 250 -1.92 -21.98 -12.29
CA ALA A 250 -1.53 -22.09 -10.89
C ALA A 250 -0.13 -22.72 -10.75
N THR A 251 0.91 -22.00 -11.18
CA THR A 251 2.31 -22.46 -11.16
C THR A 251 3.12 -21.94 -9.97
N GLY A 252 2.54 -21.05 -9.15
CA GLY A 252 3.21 -20.49 -7.97
C GLY A 252 4.26 -19.45 -8.32
N ALA A 253 5.38 -19.44 -7.59
CA ALA A 253 6.48 -18.51 -7.82
C ALA A 253 7.10 -18.72 -9.21
N ARG A 254 7.28 -17.64 -9.96
CA ARG A 254 7.88 -17.70 -11.30
C ARG A 254 9.38 -17.91 -11.21
N GLN A 255 9.83 -19.06 -11.72
CA GLN A 255 11.23 -19.46 -11.66
C GLN A 255 12.09 -18.91 -12.82
N ASP A 256 11.46 -18.32 -13.84
CA ASP A 256 12.08 -17.78 -15.05
C ASP A 256 12.70 -16.38 -14.84
N ARG A 257 12.68 -15.85 -13.62
CA ARG A 257 13.08 -14.47 -13.34
C ARG A 257 13.67 -14.25 -11.96
N PHE A 258 14.35 -13.11 -11.83
CA PHE A 258 14.74 -12.52 -10.56
C PHE A 258 14.70 -10.99 -10.64
N PHE A 259 14.82 -10.34 -9.50
CA PHE A 259 14.76 -8.88 -9.35
C PHE A 259 16.10 -8.36 -8.84
N VAL A 260 16.51 -7.20 -9.34
CA VAL A 260 17.65 -6.43 -8.84
C VAL A 260 17.10 -5.22 -8.12
N ILE A 261 17.38 -5.09 -6.84
CA ILE A 261 16.82 -4.05 -5.97
C ILE A 261 17.96 -3.10 -5.61
N LYS A 262 17.76 -1.81 -5.86
CA LYS A 262 18.62 -0.76 -5.35
C LYS A 262 17.96 -0.15 -4.13
N ASP A 263 18.62 -0.22 -2.97
CA ASP A 263 18.13 0.39 -1.73
C ASP A 263 18.43 1.91 -1.68
N PRO A 264 17.87 2.65 -0.71
CA PRO A 264 18.11 4.09 -0.57
C PRO A 264 19.59 4.45 -0.26
N ALA A 265 20.36 3.53 0.30
CA ALA A 265 21.78 3.72 0.58
C ALA A 265 22.68 3.48 -0.65
N GLY A 266 22.09 3.04 -1.78
CA GLY A 266 22.80 2.77 -3.02
C GLY A 266 23.33 1.34 -3.16
N ASN A 267 23.02 0.45 -2.22
CA ASN A 267 23.38 -0.96 -2.34
C ASN A 267 22.46 -1.68 -3.32
N TYR A 268 22.99 -2.70 -3.95
CA TYR A 268 22.24 -3.54 -4.88
C TYR A 268 22.10 -4.95 -4.35
N TYR A 269 20.89 -5.47 -4.43
CA TYR A 269 20.56 -6.84 -4.03
C TYR A 269 19.92 -7.58 -5.20
N LYS A 270 20.26 -8.84 -5.40
CA LYS A 270 19.52 -9.74 -6.27
C LYS A 270 18.55 -10.56 -5.43
N LEU A 271 17.29 -10.65 -5.85
CA LEU A 271 16.20 -11.35 -5.13
C LEU A 271 15.48 -12.28 -6.10
N LYS A 272 15.37 -13.56 -5.73
CA LYS A 272 14.60 -14.57 -6.42
C LYS A 272 13.48 -15.08 -5.51
N CYS A 273 12.27 -15.20 -6.08
CA CYS A 273 11.15 -15.80 -5.37
C CYS A 273 11.22 -17.33 -5.57
N GLU A 274 11.16 -18.08 -4.48
CA GLU A 274 11.33 -19.53 -4.52
C GLU A 274 10.00 -20.27 -4.50
N SER A 275 9.07 -19.86 -3.62
CA SER A 275 7.76 -20.49 -3.48
C SER A 275 6.71 -19.56 -2.89
N MET A 276 5.44 -19.90 -3.06
CA MET A 276 4.29 -19.24 -2.44
C MET A 276 3.20 -20.20 -1.95
N GLY A 277 3.39 -21.50 -2.14
CA GLY A 277 2.41 -22.52 -1.74
C GLY A 277 1.24 -22.64 -2.71
N ILE A 278 1.48 -22.56 -4.01
CA ILE A 278 0.50 -22.82 -5.07
C ILE A 278 1.12 -23.77 -6.10
N GLY A 279 0.28 -24.69 -6.62
CA GLY A 279 0.73 -25.68 -7.58
C GLY A 279 1.79 -26.60 -6.99
N THR A 280 2.89 -26.76 -7.71
CA THR A 280 4.02 -27.65 -7.35
C THR A 280 5.25 -26.89 -6.87
N ASP A 281 5.12 -25.62 -6.45
CA ASP A 281 6.26 -24.78 -6.07
C ASP A 281 6.86 -25.14 -4.68
N GLY A 282 6.27 -26.12 -3.98
CA GLY A 282 6.80 -26.68 -2.72
C GLY A 282 6.63 -25.79 -1.49
N GLY A 283 5.99 -24.63 -1.62
CA GLY A 283 5.83 -23.68 -0.54
C GLY A 283 4.58 -23.92 0.32
N THR A 284 4.39 -23.04 1.30
CA THR A 284 3.17 -22.97 2.12
C THR A 284 2.39 -21.71 1.78
N ARG A 285 1.10 -21.83 1.51
CA ARG A 285 0.24 -20.68 1.20
C ARG A 285 0.25 -19.65 2.34
N GLY A 286 0.48 -18.39 2.00
CA GLY A 286 0.63 -17.30 2.98
C GLY A 286 2.03 -17.16 3.60
N LYS A 287 2.98 -18.00 3.18
CA LYS A 287 4.39 -17.95 3.62
C LYS A 287 5.32 -18.02 2.41
N PRO A 288 5.39 -16.94 1.59
CA PRO A 288 6.27 -16.93 0.43
C PRO A 288 7.73 -17.01 0.86
N ALA A 289 8.53 -17.76 0.09
CA ALA A 289 9.96 -17.87 0.30
C ALA A 289 10.73 -17.05 -0.75
N PHE A 290 11.73 -16.31 -0.29
CA PHE A 290 12.61 -15.48 -1.11
C PHE A 290 14.07 -15.77 -0.78
N LYS A 291 14.89 -15.83 -1.82
CA LYS A 291 16.34 -15.86 -1.69
C LYS A 291 16.91 -14.54 -2.19
N TYR A 292 17.77 -13.91 -1.40
CA TYR A 292 18.42 -12.68 -1.83
C TYR A 292 19.88 -12.63 -1.36
N SER A 293 20.68 -11.82 -2.02
CA SER A 293 22.06 -11.53 -1.63
C SER A 293 22.48 -10.14 -2.09
N LEU A 294 23.38 -9.53 -1.34
CA LEU A 294 24.09 -8.32 -1.75
C LEU A 294 24.90 -8.62 -3.02
N ILE A 295 24.88 -7.68 -3.97
CA ILE A 295 25.69 -7.74 -5.19
C ILE A 295 27.02 -7.03 -4.92
N GLN A 296 28.09 -7.78 -4.99
CA GLN A 296 29.47 -7.31 -4.82
C GLN A 296 30.12 -6.97 -6.15
#